data_79d0baac11e3ea643a7822ef9011aed7
#
_entry.id   79d0baac11e3ea643a7822ef9011aed7
#
_cell.length_a   1.000
_cell.length_b   1.000
_cell.length_c   1.000
_cell.angle_alpha   90.00
_cell.angle_beta   90.00
_cell.angle_gamma   90.00
#
_symmetry.space_group_name_H-M   'P 1'
#
loop_
_entity.id
_entity.type
_entity.pdbx_description
1 polymer ?
#
loop_
_entity_poly.entity_id
_entity_poly.type
_entity_poly.pdbx_seq_one_letter_code
_entity_poly.pdbx_strand_id
1 'polypeptide(L)'
;MSRAMQRSATVCLGEGGMIVGQLAYSSSGVRENSSFAYSEQWLQSIERFSISPDLVLTETHQYHKAASSNDSVFHFAIADTAPDGWGCRVIARDHAKRRKVLISQGTDQAFSPLTQWDYLVGVDDFSRIGALRLRDATGNYLRTLESGDMATLPLLELASMLDASHAVERGKETEADLRYLRGRGTSLGGLRPKCSVIDDDGQLAIGKFPSVKDQRSVTKGEVLALRLALVAGIEAA
;
A
#
# COMPACT_ATOMS: atom_id res chain seq x y z
N MET A 1 27.32 -13.70 -6.29
CA MET A 1 26.88 -13.35 -4.92
C MET A 1 25.91 -12.18 -5.04
N SER A 2 24.65 -12.33 -4.65
CA SER A 2 23.68 -11.22 -4.67
C SER A 2 24.11 -10.19 -3.63
N ARG A 3 24.30 -8.95 -4.09
CA ARG A 3 24.70 -7.83 -3.23
C ARG A 3 23.58 -7.57 -2.23
N ALA A 4 23.88 -7.50 -0.94
CA ALA A 4 22.91 -7.13 0.07
C ALA A 4 22.35 -5.73 -0.23
N MET A 5 21.04 -5.60 -0.30
CA MET A 5 20.36 -4.31 -0.51
C MET A 5 19.95 -3.78 0.87
N GLN A 6 20.28 -2.53 1.15
CA GLN A 6 19.84 -1.82 2.34
C GLN A 6 18.96 -0.64 1.95
N ARG A 7 17.88 -0.46 2.65
CA ARG A 7 16.92 0.65 2.47
C ARG A 7 16.47 1.15 3.83
N SER A 8 16.04 2.39 3.91
CA SER A 8 15.49 2.98 5.12
C SER A 8 14.39 3.99 4.81
N ALA A 9 13.54 4.23 5.77
CA ALA A 9 12.53 5.28 5.73
C ALA A 9 12.32 5.87 7.11
N THR A 10 12.06 7.17 7.16
CA THR A 10 11.55 7.83 8.36
C THR A 10 10.05 7.53 8.46
N VAL A 11 9.65 6.98 9.60
CA VAL A 11 8.23 6.74 9.91
C VAL A 11 7.68 7.98 10.60
N CYS A 12 6.61 8.52 10.04
CA CYS A 12 5.90 9.69 10.54
C CYS A 12 4.46 9.35 10.89
N LEU A 13 3.86 10.15 11.77
CA LEU A 13 2.47 9.99 12.20
C LEU A 13 1.63 11.19 11.77
N GLY A 14 0.43 10.89 11.24
CA GLY A 14 -0.60 11.87 10.92
C GLY A 14 -0.25 12.85 9.79
N GLU A 15 -1.17 13.77 9.51
CA GLU A 15 -1.00 14.79 8.47
C GLU A 15 0.16 15.74 8.77
N GLY A 16 0.34 16.10 10.03
CA GLY A 16 1.45 16.95 10.49
C GLY A 16 2.82 16.32 10.30
N GLY A 17 2.87 15.01 10.07
CA GLY A 17 4.09 14.28 9.78
C GLY A 17 5.07 14.27 10.95
N MET A 18 4.57 14.11 12.18
CA MET A 18 5.39 13.99 13.38
C MET A 18 6.31 12.77 13.24
N ILE A 19 7.61 12.97 13.42
CA ILE A 19 8.60 11.91 13.28
C ILE A 19 8.50 10.96 14.47
N VAL A 20 8.21 9.69 14.19
CA VAL A 20 8.09 8.62 15.18
C VAL A 20 9.39 7.84 15.31
N GLY A 21 10.06 7.53 14.20
CA GLY A 21 11.28 6.73 14.22
C GLY A 21 11.83 6.39 12.84
N GLN A 22 12.76 5.44 12.83
CA GLN A 22 13.45 4.98 11.63
C GLN A 22 13.17 3.50 11.38
N LEU A 23 12.71 3.21 10.18
CA LEU A 23 12.60 1.86 9.64
C LEU A 23 13.84 1.56 8.82
N ALA A 24 14.55 0.49 9.16
CA ALA A 24 15.62 -0.06 8.37
C ALA A 24 15.19 -1.40 7.77
N TYR A 25 15.61 -1.66 6.54
CA TYR A 25 15.32 -2.88 5.81
C TYR A 25 16.56 -3.39 5.10
N SER A 26 16.74 -4.69 5.08
CA SER A 26 17.80 -5.35 4.33
C SER A 26 17.31 -6.62 3.66
N SER A 27 17.82 -6.89 2.46
CA SER A 27 17.57 -8.14 1.74
C SER A 27 18.87 -8.71 1.18
N SER A 28 19.00 -10.03 1.23
CA SER A 28 20.10 -10.79 0.62
C SER A 28 19.56 -12.09 0.05
N GLY A 29 19.42 -12.14 -1.27
CA GLY A 29 18.71 -13.22 -1.96
C GLY A 29 17.24 -13.25 -1.55
N VAL A 30 16.80 -14.38 -0.98
CA VAL A 30 15.42 -14.57 -0.48
C VAL A 30 15.23 -14.17 0.98
N ARG A 31 16.31 -13.79 1.67
CA ARG A 31 16.23 -13.40 3.09
C ARG A 31 15.98 -11.92 3.19
N GLU A 32 14.93 -11.57 3.89
CA GLU A 32 14.55 -10.18 4.17
C GLU A 32 14.48 -9.97 5.69
N ASN A 33 14.89 -8.81 6.14
CA ASN A 33 14.83 -8.41 7.55
C ASN A 33 14.48 -6.95 7.65
N SER A 34 13.77 -6.58 8.69
CA SER A 34 13.58 -5.18 9.06
C SER A 34 13.85 -4.95 10.55
N SER A 35 14.11 -3.71 10.88
CA SER A 35 14.17 -3.24 12.26
C SER A 35 13.61 -1.83 12.35
N PHE A 36 13.06 -1.50 13.50
CA PHE A 36 12.55 -0.18 13.80
C PHE A 36 13.18 0.36 15.08
N ALA A 37 13.46 1.66 15.11
CA ALA A 37 13.90 2.39 16.30
C ALA A 37 13.09 3.67 16.43
N TYR A 38 12.61 3.98 17.65
CA TYR A 38 11.97 5.27 17.91
C TYR A 38 12.97 6.40 17.85
N SER A 39 12.55 7.56 17.38
CA SER A 39 13.37 8.77 17.43
C SER A 39 13.43 9.32 18.87
N GLU A 40 14.52 10.00 19.21
CA GLU A 40 14.66 10.69 20.48
C GLU A 40 13.53 11.71 20.67
N GLN A 41 13.17 12.46 19.62
CA GLN A 41 12.09 13.43 19.65
C GLN A 41 10.75 12.79 20.03
N TRP A 42 10.44 11.59 19.48
CA TRP A 42 9.22 10.86 19.84
C TRP A 42 9.24 10.41 21.29
N LEU A 43 10.36 9.86 21.74
CA LEU A 43 10.52 9.35 23.11
C LEU A 43 10.45 10.46 24.17
N GLN A 44 10.78 11.68 23.82
CA GLN A 44 10.66 12.85 24.70
C GLN A 44 9.27 13.50 24.62
N SER A 45 8.44 13.18 23.64
CA SER A 45 7.10 13.73 23.48
C SER A 45 6.16 13.28 24.61
N ILE A 46 5.32 14.18 25.09
CA ILE A 46 4.25 13.86 26.04
C ILE A 46 3.17 12.97 25.39
N GLU A 47 3.03 13.05 24.07
CA GLU A 47 2.06 12.28 23.29
C GLU A 47 2.61 10.92 22.84
N ARG A 48 3.82 10.54 23.27
CA ARG A 48 4.43 9.27 22.86
C ARG A 48 3.57 8.07 23.27
N PHE A 49 3.47 7.13 22.39
CA PHE A 49 2.91 5.80 22.66
C PHE A 49 3.64 4.76 21.79
N SER A 50 3.49 3.49 22.14
CA SER A 50 3.99 2.41 21.28
C SER A 50 3.08 2.29 20.06
N ILE A 51 3.63 2.48 18.85
CA ILE A 51 2.86 2.40 17.59
C ILE A 51 2.45 0.97 17.23
N SER A 52 3.04 -0.03 17.86
CA SER A 52 2.75 -1.43 17.62
C SER A 52 2.92 -2.22 18.92
N PRO A 53 2.07 -3.24 19.19
CA PRO A 53 2.16 -4.03 20.42
C PRO A 53 3.50 -4.77 20.61
N ASP A 54 4.20 -5.03 19.49
CA ASP A 54 5.49 -5.72 19.46
C ASP A 54 6.70 -4.78 19.50
N LEU A 55 6.48 -3.47 19.77
CA LEU A 55 7.53 -2.46 19.88
C LEU A 55 7.60 -1.87 21.29
N VAL A 56 8.77 -1.86 21.88
CA VAL A 56 9.06 -1.17 23.16
C VAL A 56 9.56 0.24 22.86
N LEU A 57 9.18 1.22 23.68
CA LEU A 57 9.62 2.61 23.53
C LEU A 57 11.12 2.71 23.87
N THR A 58 11.99 2.61 22.86
CA THR A 58 13.47 2.70 22.98
C THR A 58 14.07 3.20 21.67
N GLU A 59 15.24 3.83 21.76
CA GLU A 59 16.06 4.23 20.60
C GLU A 59 16.80 3.06 19.96
N THR A 60 16.82 1.90 20.63
CA THR A 60 17.50 0.72 20.11
C THR A 60 16.71 0.10 18.97
N HIS A 61 17.39 -0.30 17.89
CA HIS A 61 16.78 -1.03 16.80
C HIS A 61 16.20 -2.37 17.26
N GLN A 62 14.91 -2.54 17.05
CA GLN A 62 14.14 -3.73 17.37
C GLN A 62 13.83 -4.48 16.09
N TYR A 63 14.21 -5.76 16.04
CA TYR A 63 13.99 -6.62 14.88
C TYR A 63 12.67 -7.36 15.01
N HIS A 64 11.86 -7.31 13.94
CA HIS A 64 10.69 -8.15 13.88
C HIS A 64 11.08 -9.59 13.50
N LYS A 65 10.50 -10.57 14.21
CA LYS A 65 10.63 -12.00 13.87
C LYS A 65 9.34 -12.46 13.22
N ALA A 66 9.35 -12.65 11.91
CA ALA A 66 8.26 -13.34 11.22
C ALA A 66 8.13 -14.77 11.78
N ALA A 67 6.91 -15.18 12.10
CA ALA A 67 6.63 -16.53 12.62
C ALA A 67 6.71 -17.60 11.50
N SER A 68 6.45 -17.16 10.25
CA SER A 68 6.54 -18.01 9.06
C SER A 68 7.09 -17.23 7.87
N SER A 69 7.45 -17.92 6.79
CA SER A 69 7.92 -17.30 5.54
C SER A 69 6.84 -16.47 4.82
N ASN A 70 5.59 -16.64 5.22
CA ASN A 70 4.46 -15.90 4.65
C ASN A 70 4.11 -14.63 5.46
N ASP A 71 4.71 -14.47 6.64
CA ASP A 71 4.46 -13.31 7.48
C ASP A 71 5.29 -12.11 7.03
N SER A 72 4.83 -10.93 7.40
CA SER A 72 5.57 -9.70 7.13
C SER A 72 6.89 -9.68 7.90
N VAL A 73 7.93 -9.13 7.29
CA VAL A 73 9.19 -8.82 7.98
C VAL A 73 9.11 -7.52 8.78
N PHE A 74 8.03 -6.77 8.65
CA PHE A 74 7.80 -5.51 9.37
C PHE A 74 7.00 -5.73 10.64
N HIS A 75 7.21 -4.87 11.64
CA HIS A 75 6.35 -4.78 12.82
C HIS A 75 4.89 -4.55 12.44
N PHE A 76 3.95 -5.07 13.22
CA PHE A 76 2.54 -5.17 12.86
C PHE A 76 1.93 -3.87 12.33
N ALA A 77 2.11 -2.75 13.03
CA ALA A 77 1.55 -1.48 12.59
C ALA A 77 2.13 -0.98 11.26
N ILE A 78 3.40 -1.26 10.96
CA ILE A 78 4.03 -0.91 9.69
C ILE A 78 3.54 -1.87 8.60
N ALA A 79 3.47 -3.17 8.90
CA ALA A 79 2.96 -4.18 7.99
C ALA A 79 1.53 -3.88 7.54
N ASP A 80 0.69 -3.38 8.44
CA ASP A 80 -0.72 -3.06 8.17
C ASP A 80 -0.89 -1.89 7.17
N THR A 81 0.16 -1.08 6.98
CA THR A 81 0.16 -0.03 5.96
C THR A 81 0.57 -0.52 4.56
N ALA A 82 1.05 -1.76 4.45
CA ALA A 82 1.37 -2.38 3.17
C ALA A 82 0.08 -2.86 2.46
N PRO A 83 0.12 -2.99 1.12
CA PRO A 83 -1.02 -3.54 0.39
C PRO A 83 -1.18 -5.03 0.67
N ASP A 84 -2.40 -5.52 0.59
CA ASP A 84 -2.69 -6.95 0.56
C ASP A 84 -3.36 -7.38 -0.76
N GLY A 85 -3.81 -8.60 -0.85
CA GLY A 85 -4.61 -9.22 -1.90
C GLY A 85 -4.69 -8.50 -3.25
N TRP A 86 -5.59 -7.54 -3.39
CA TRP A 86 -5.80 -6.80 -4.63
C TRP A 86 -4.60 -5.89 -4.96
N GLY A 87 -4.14 -5.09 -4.01
CA GLY A 87 -3.02 -4.16 -4.19
C GLY A 87 -1.73 -4.89 -4.57
N CYS A 88 -1.41 -5.97 -3.88
CA CYS A 88 -0.26 -6.83 -4.23
C CYS A 88 -0.36 -7.37 -5.66
N ARG A 89 -1.56 -7.76 -6.11
CA ARG A 89 -1.79 -8.24 -7.48
C ARG A 89 -1.48 -7.16 -8.51
N VAL A 90 -1.95 -5.93 -8.31
CA VAL A 90 -1.69 -4.81 -9.22
C VAL A 90 -0.18 -4.53 -9.31
N ILE A 91 0.51 -4.42 -8.15
CA ILE A 91 1.95 -4.17 -8.10
C ILE A 91 2.73 -5.28 -8.79
N ALA A 92 2.41 -6.55 -8.53
CA ALA A 92 3.09 -7.68 -9.15
C ALA A 92 2.90 -7.72 -10.68
N ARG A 93 1.70 -7.40 -11.17
CA ARG A 93 1.41 -7.33 -12.60
C ARG A 93 2.14 -6.17 -13.30
N ASP A 94 2.15 -4.98 -12.69
CA ASP A 94 2.90 -3.83 -13.19
C ASP A 94 4.40 -4.16 -13.30
N HIS A 95 4.98 -4.73 -12.24
CA HIS A 95 6.37 -5.16 -12.23
C HIS A 95 6.68 -6.19 -13.33
N ALA A 96 5.84 -7.22 -13.48
CA ALA A 96 6.02 -8.25 -14.49
C ALA A 96 5.96 -7.67 -15.93
N LYS A 97 5.06 -6.70 -16.16
CA LYS A 97 4.92 -6.06 -17.47
C LYS A 97 6.12 -5.18 -17.81
N ARG A 98 6.58 -4.35 -16.88
CA ARG A 98 7.80 -3.54 -17.02
C ARG A 98 9.03 -4.41 -17.30
N ARG A 99 9.16 -5.52 -16.59
CA ARG A 99 10.22 -6.49 -16.82
C ARG A 99 10.22 -7.00 -18.26
N LYS A 100 9.05 -7.36 -18.79
CA LYS A 100 8.92 -7.82 -20.18
C LYS A 100 9.35 -6.76 -21.20
N VAL A 101 8.96 -5.49 -20.97
CA VAL A 101 9.34 -4.36 -21.84
C VAL A 101 10.85 -4.16 -21.83
N LEU A 102 11.50 -4.14 -20.68
CA LEU A 102 12.94 -3.96 -20.56
C LEU A 102 13.73 -5.10 -21.23
N ILE A 103 13.29 -6.35 -21.07
CA ILE A 103 13.88 -7.51 -21.74
C ILE A 103 13.75 -7.36 -23.26
N SER A 104 12.59 -6.92 -23.77
CA SER A 104 12.39 -6.71 -25.21
C SER A 104 13.24 -5.58 -25.79
N GLN A 105 13.66 -4.62 -24.96
CA GLN A 105 14.55 -3.52 -25.32
C GLN A 105 16.04 -3.87 -25.20
N GLY A 106 16.36 -5.13 -24.89
CA GLY A 106 17.74 -5.59 -24.77
C GLY A 106 18.46 -5.10 -23.52
N THR A 107 17.74 -4.58 -22.55
CA THR A 107 18.31 -4.15 -21.27
C THR A 107 18.46 -5.39 -20.38
N ASP A 108 19.68 -5.90 -20.31
CA ASP A 108 20.05 -7.09 -19.52
C ASP A 108 20.23 -6.75 -18.01
N GLN A 109 19.67 -5.65 -17.56
CA GLN A 109 19.62 -5.35 -16.14
C GLN A 109 18.71 -6.36 -15.47
N ALA A 110 19.31 -7.20 -14.62
CA ALA A 110 18.60 -8.15 -13.79
C ALA A 110 17.51 -7.41 -12.99
N PHE A 111 16.27 -7.48 -13.48
CA PHE A 111 15.11 -6.95 -12.77
C PHE A 111 14.93 -7.81 -11.53
N SER A 112 15.29 -7.25 -10.37
CA SER A 112 15.19 -7.97 -9.10
C SER A 112 13.74 -8.38 -8.83
N PRO A 113 13.51 -9.54 -8.23
CA PRO A 113 12.19 -9.90 -7.72
C PRO A 113 11.67 -8.81 -6.78
N LEU A 114 10.34 -8.66 -6.74
CA LEU A 114 9.70 -7.80 -5.75
C LEU A 114 10.00 -8.30 -4.35
N THR A 115 10.34 -7.39 -3.47
CA THR A 115 10.57 -7.60 -2.05
C THR A 115 9.40 -7.07 -1.23
N GLN A 116 9.32 -7.41 0.04
CA GLN A 116 8.31 -6.82 0.94
C GLN A 116 8.44 -5.30 1.05
N TRP A 117 9.66 -4.77 0.94
CA TRP A 117 9.87 -3.33 0.85
C TRP A 117 9.19 -2.71 -0.38
N ASP A 118 9.30 -3.34 -1.54
CA ASP A 118 8.72 -2.82 -2.78
C ASP A 118 7.18 -2.77 -2.71
N TYR A 119 6.57 -3.73 -2.01
CA TYR A 119 5.14 -3.69 -1.71
C TYR A 119 4.81 -2.57 -0.72
N LEU A 120 5.55 -2.44 0.38
CA LEU A 120 5.33 -1.40 1.39
C LEU A 120 5.36 0.01 0.78
N VAL A 121 6.37 0.30 -0.07
CA VAL A 121 6.51 1.61 -0.72
C VAL A 121 5.69 1.73 -2.02
N GLY A 122 5.13 0.63 -2.50
CA GLY A 122 4.27 0.56 -3.68
C GLY A 122 2.88 1.17 -3.48
N VAL A 123 2.56 1.66 -2.29
CA VAL A 123 1.30 2.33 -1.94
C VAL A 123 1.51 3.84 -1.98
N ASP A 124 0.56 4.57 -2.57
CA ASP A 124 0.59 6.03 -2.52
C ASP A 124 0.37 6.54 -1.09
N ASP A 125 1.16 7.53 -0.69
CA ASP A 125 1.14 8.07 0.67
C ASP A 125 -0.22 8.66 1.05
N PHE A 126 -0.88 9.35 0.11
CA PHE A 126 -2.17 10.02 0.38
C PHE A 126 -3.29 9.02 0.71
N SER A 127 -3.30 7.88 0.03
CA SER A 127 -4.32 6.84 0.21
C SER A 127 -3.87 5.67 1.10
N ARG A 128 -2.70 5.76 1.73
CA ARG A 128 -2.18 4.75 2.65
C ARG A 128 -3.11 4.57 3.84
N ILE A 129 -3.40 3.31 4.17
CA ILE A 129 -4.26 2.98 5.32
C ILE A 129 -3.53 3.32 6.63
N GLY A 130 -4.28 3.83 7.58
CA GLY A 130 -3.79 4.19 8.91
C GLY A 130 -3.12 5.56 8.95
N ALA A 131 -2.51 5.87 10.08
CA ALA A 131 -1.90 7.18 10.33
C ALA A 131 -0.38 7.20 10.08
N LEU A 132 0.24 6.06 9.81
CA LEU A 132 1.68 5.99 9.57
C LEU A 132 2.00 6.35 8.12
N ARG A 133 2.99 7.21 7.96
CA ARG A 133 3.50 7.70 6.69
C ARG A 133 5.01 7.46 6.62
N LEU A 134 5.53 7.27 5.41
CA LEU A 134 6.93 6.96 5.18
C LEU A 134 7.60 8.08 4.38
N ARG A 135 8.74 8.59 4.88
CA ARG A 135 9.58 9.57 4.17
C ARG A 135 10.93 8.94 3.78
N ASP A 136 11.43 9.37 2.64
CA ASP A 136 12.80 9.06 2.22
C ASP A 136 13.84 9.90 2.98
N ALA A 137 15.13 9.67 2.67
CA ALA A 137 16.24 10.40 3.27
C ALA A 137 16.24 11.91 2.93
N THR A 138 15.52 12.33 1.89
CA THR A 138 15.38 13.74 1.48
C THR A 138 14.19 14.43 2.14
N GLY A 139 13.40 13.68 2.93
CA GLY A 139 12.21 14.18 3.62
C GLY A 139 10.93 14.14 2.79
N ASN A 140 10.97 13.60 1.58
CA ASN A 140 9.79 13.45 0.74
C ASN A 140 9.00 12.20 1.13
N TYR A 141 7.68 12.31 1.15
CA TYR A 141 6.83 11.13 1.35
C TYR A 141 6.99 10.16 0.19
N LEU A 142 7.15 8.88 0.53
CA LEU A 142 7.24 7.80 -0.44
C LEU A 142 5.89 7.65 -1.13
N ARG A 143 5.89 7.88 -2.43
CA ARG A 143 4.72 7.82 -3.31
C ARG A 143 5.03 6.94 -4.51
N THR A 144 4.03 6.26 -4.99
CA THR A 144 4.12 5.44 -6.22
C THR A 144 3.93 6.22 -7.49
N LEU A 145 3.41 7.45 -7.40
CA LEU A 145 3.05 8.26 -8.55
C LEU A 145 4.18 9.22 -8.93
N GLU A 146 4.36 9.41 -10.23
CA GLU A 146 5.24 10.42 -10.77
C GLU A 146 4.69 11.82 -10.50
N SER A 147 5.58 12.80 -10.49
CA SER A 147 5.21 14.20 -10.22
C SER A 147 4.18 14.69 -11.25
N GLY A 148 3.00 15.09 -10.78
CA GLY A 148 1.91 15.56 -11.62
C GLY A 148 0.73 14.60 -11.78
N ASP A 149 0.88 13.33 -11.43
CA ASP A 149 -0.24 12.39 -11.41
C ASP A 149 -1.09 12.57 -10.13
N MET A 150 -2.41 12.59 -10.28
CA MET A 150 -3.32 12.62 -9.13
C MET A 150 -3.42 11.21 -8.52
N ALA A 151 -3.11 11.10 -7.24
CA ALA A 151 -3.16 9.85 -6.51
C ALA A 151 -4.59 9.32 -6.34
N THR A 152 -5.53 10.22 -6.14
CA THR A 152 -6.92 9.90 -5.84
C THR A 152 -7.81 10.52 -6.90
N LEU A 153 -8.73 9.72 -7.41
CA LEU A 153 -9.59 10.08 -8.54
C LEU A 153 -10.90 10.69 -8.08
N PRO A 154 -11.46 11.65 -8.83
CA PRO A 154 -12.85 12.02 -8.68
C PRO A 154 -13.77 10.84 -9.05
N LEU A 155 -14.97 10.83 -8.51
CA LEU A 155 -16.00 9.79 -8.77
C LEU A 155 -16.26 9.55 -10.26
N LEU A 156 -16.08 10.57 -11.10
CA LEU A 156 -16.29 10.50 -12.55
C LEU A 156 -15.41 9.46 -13.26
N GLU A 157 -14.30 9.04 -12.65
CA GLU A 157 -13.38 8.08 -13.27
C GLU A 157 -13.61 6.61 -12.82
N LEU A 158 -14.64 6.33 -12.03
CA LEU A 158 -14.95 4.98 -11.56
C LEU A 158 -15.16 3.96 -12.67
N ALA A 159 -15.72 4.36 -13.81
CA ALA A 159 -15.91 3.48 -14.96
C ALA A 159 -14.56 3.00 -15.52
N SER A 160 -13.59 3.90 -15.71
CA SER A 160 -12.25 3.57 -16.19
C SER A 160 -11.50 2.66 -15.19
N MET A 161 -11.71 2.89 -13.89
CA MET A 161 -11.14 2.03 -12.84
C MET A 161 -11.74 0.62 -12.87
N LEU A 162 -13.05 0.50 -13.10
CA LEU A 162 -13.72 -0.79 -13.25
C LEU A 162 -13.17 -1.55 -14.46
N ASP A 163 -13.05 -0.91 -15.60
CA ASP A 163 -12.53 -1.53 -16.84
C ASP A 163 -11.09 -2.02 -16.67
N ALA A 164 -10.21 -1.18 -16.12
CA ALA A 164 -8.82 -1.55 -15.81
C ALA A 164 -8.76 -2.71 -14.79
N SER A 165 -9.61 -2.67 -13.76
CA SER A 165 -9.69 -3.74 -12.76
C SER A 165 -10.13 -5.06 -13.38
N HIS A 166 -11.14 -5.05 -14.24
CA HIS A 166 -11.59 -6.24 -14.97
C HIS A 166 -10.51 -6.77 -15.92
N ALA A 167 -9.76 -5.87 -16.59
CA ALA A 167 -8.64 -6.28 -17.44
C ALA A 167 -7.58 -7.06 -16.63
N VAL A 168 -7.22 -6.57 -15.43
CA VAL A 168 -6.27 -7.27 -14.52
C VAL A 168 -6.82 -8.62 -14.08
N GLU A 169 -8.11 -8.70 -13.71
CA GLU A 169 -8.71 -9.97 -13.29
C GLU A 169 -8.74 -11.02 -14.40
N ARG A 170 -8.93 -10.58 -15.65
CA ARG A 170 -8.92 -11.44 -16.85
C ARG A 170 -7.53 -11.75 -17.39
N GLY A 171 -6.48 -11.09 -16.87
CA GLY A 171 -5.10 -11.22 -17.39
C GLY A 171 -4.92 -10.58 -18.77
N LYS A 172 -5.72 -9.58 -19.10
CA LYS A 172 -5.73 -8.85 -20.40
C LYS A 172 -5.35 -7.38 -20.25
N GLU A 173 -4.82 -7.01 -19.10
CA GLU A 173 -4.43 -5.65 -18.78
C GLU A 173 -3.36 -5.11 -19.72
N THR A 174 -3.49 -3.85 -20.11
CA THR A 174 -2.48 -3.08 -20.82
C THR A 174 -1.51 -2.42 -19.84
N GLU A 175 -0.41 -1.84 -20.36
CA GLU A 175 0.49 -1.03 -19.54
C GLU A 175 -0.22 0.24 -19.02
N ALA A 176 -1.11 0.81 -19.83
CA ALA A 176 -1.92 1.95 -19.45
C ALA A 176 -2.86 1.62 -18.28
N ASP A 177 -3.52 0.45 -18.32
CA ASP A 177 -4.38 0.00 -17.21
C ASP A 177 -3.60 -0.13 -15.90
N LEU A 178 -2.43 -0.74 -15.95
CA LEU A 178 -1.60 -0.93 -14.76
C LEU A 178 -1.05 0.40 -14.23
N ARG A 179 -0.61 1.31 -15.11
CA ARG A 179 -0.18 2.65 -14.71
C ARG A 179 -1.35 3.42 -14.09
N TYR A 180 -2.55 3.27 -14.63
CA TYR A 180 -3.75 3.89 -14.11
C TYR A 180 -4.15 3.38 -12.73
N LEU A 181 -4.03 2.07 -12.49
CA LEU A 181 -4.35 1.44 -11.20
C LEU A 181 -3.27 1.67 -10.14
N ARG A 182 -2.01 1.89 -10.56
CA ARG A 182 -0.88 2.05 -9.63
C ARG A 182 -1.06 3.30 -8.76
N GLY A 183 -0.95 3.13 -7.45
CA GLY A 183 -1.16 4.19 -6.47
C GLY A 183 -2.63 4.44 -6.11
N ARG A 184 -3.54 4.19 -7.04
CA ARG A 184 -4.99 4.46 -6.87
C ARG A 184 -5.75 3.26 -6.33
N GLY A 185 -5.37 2.06 -6.78
CA GLY A 185 -5.99 0.80 -6.38
C GLY A 185 -5.10 -0.09 -5.52
N THR A 186 -4.02 0.41 -4.95
CA THR A 186 -3.03 -0.41 -4.23
C THR A 186 -3.04 -0.25 -2.72
N SER A 187 -3.65 0.80 -2.20
CA SER A 187 -3.61 1.13 -0.77
C SER A 187 -4.59 0.36 0.11
N LEU A 188 -5.65 -0.20 -0.48
CA LEU A 188 -6.75 -0.80 0.27
C LEU A 188 -6.59 -2.30 0.41
N GLY A 189 -6.83 -2.83 1.59
CA GLY A 189 -6.80 -4.24 1.91
C GLY A 189 -7.89 -5.10 1.24
N GLY A 190 -7.72 -6.44 1.22
CA GLY A 190 -8.66 -7.42 0.71
C GLY A 190 -8.44 -7.83 -0.75
N LEU A 191 -9.15 -8.87 -1.17
CA LEU A 191 -8.94 -9.57 -2.45
C LEU A 191 -9.72 -8.98 -3.65
N ARG A 192 -10.74 -8.19 -3.39
CA ARG A 192 -11.64 -7.67 -4.43
C ARG A 192 -11.14 -6.34 -5.00
N PRO A 193 -11.42 -6.04 -6.28
CA PRO A 193 -11.08 -4.76 -6.88
C PRO A 193 -11.70 -3.60 -6.11
N LYS A 194 -10.90 -2.64 -5.76
CA LYS A 194 -11.30 -1.40 -5.08
C LYS A 194 -10.30 -0.29 -5.33
N CYS A 195 -10.69 0.94 -5.08
CA CYS A 195 -9.80 2.10 -5.17
C CYS A 195 -10.17 3.15 -4.12
N SER A 196 -9.24 4.05 -3.86
CA SER A 196 -9.52 5.29 -3.15
C SER A 196 -10.04 6.33 -4.13
N VAL A 197 -11.10 7.04 -3.78
CA VAL A 197 -11.70 8.13 -4.56
C VAL A 197 -11.93 9.33 -3.68
N ILE A 198 -12.05 10.50 -4.28
CA ILE A 198 -12.57 11.71 -3.62
C ILE A 198 -14.04 11.85 -3.99
N ASP A 199 -14.89 11.96 -2.98
CA ASP A 199 -16.32 12.20 -3.17
C ASP A 199 -16.62 13.66 -3.53
N ASP A 200 -17.90 13.97 -3.72
CA ASP A 200 -18.35 15.31 -4.12
C ASP A 200 -18.11 16.37 -3.03
N ASP A 201 -17.93 15.95 -1.78
CA ASP A 201 -17.60 16.82 -0.62
C ASP A 201 -16.09 16.97 -0.40
N GLY A 202 -15.27 16.35 -1.26
CA GLY A 202 -13.81 16.38 -1.17
C GLY A 202 -13.24 15.41 -0.13
N GLN A 203 -14.05 14.47 0.37
CA GLN A 203 -13.63 13.48 1.35
C GLN A 203 -13.09 12.21 0.69
N LEU A 204 -12.18 11.53 1.38
CA LEU A 204 -11.65 10.24 0.92
C LEU A 204 -12.70 9.14 1.12
N ALA A 205 -13.07 8.49 0.04
CA ALA A 205 -14.01 7.39 0.02
C ALA A 205 -13.44 6.13 -0.64
N ILE A 206 -14.12 5.00 -0.50
CA ILE A 206 -13.72 3.72 -1.08
C ILE A 206 -14.68 3.34 -2.21
N GLY A 207 -14.16 3.29 -3.43
CA GLY A 207 -14.85 2.70 -4.57
C GLY A 207 -14.67 1.18 -4.59
N LYS A 208 -15.75 0.40 -4.45
CA LYS A 208 -15.72 -1.07 -4.52
C LYS A 208 -16.33 -1.55 -5.82
N PHE A 209 -15.63 -2.43 -6.52
CA PHE A 209 -16.06 -2.91 -7.83
C PHE A 209 -16.53 -4.38 -7.79
N PRO A 210 -17.47 -4.76 -8.66
CA PRO A 210 -17.77 -6.16 -8.88
C PRO A 210 -16.54 -6.88 -9.44
N SER A 211 -16.32 -8.12 -9.01
CA SER A 211 -15.30 -8.99 -9.60
C SER A 211 -15.90 -9.73 -10.80
N VAL A 212 -15.07 -10.00 -11.82
CA VAL A 212 -15.46 -10.87 -12.95
C VAL A 212 -15.76 -12.30 -12.52
N LYS A 213 -15.40 -12.69 -11.30
CA LYS A 213 -15.65 -14.02 -10.72
C LYS A 213 -16.92 -14.07 -9.88
N ASP A 214 -17.66 -12.96 -9.76
CA ASP A 214 -18.86 -12.92 -8.94
C ASP A 214 -19.97 -13.79 -9.52
N GLN A 215 -20.41 -14.76 -8.74
CA GLN A 215 -21.60 -15.56 -9.07
C GLN A 215 -22.91 -14.89 -8.64
N ARG A 216 -22.82 -13.86 -7.82
CA ARG A 216 -23.94 -13.03 -7.34
C ARG A 216 -23.53 -11.58 -7.27
N SER A 217 -24.47 -10.66 -7.28
CA SER A 217 -24.18 -9.22 -7.20
C SER A 217 -23.79 -8.82 -5.77
N VAL A 218 -22.50 -8.99 -5.41
CA VAL A 218 -21.98 -8.68 -4.07
C VAL A 218 -22.07 -7.20 -3.77
N THR A 219 -21.71 -6.33 -4.71
CA THR A 219 -21.80 -4.87 -4.54
C THR A 219 -23.22 -4.38 -4.32
N LYS A 220 -24.21 -4.95 -5.03
CA LYS A 220 -25.64 -4.63 -4.77
C LYS A 220 -26.10 -5.12 -3.40
N GLY A 221 -25.61 -6.29 -2.96
CA GLY A 221 -25.88 -6.80 -1.62
C GLY A 221 -25.33 -5.89 -0.52
N GLU A 222 -24.14 -5.33 -0.72
CA GLU A 222 -23.52 -4.38 0.20
C GLU A 222 -24.33 -3.07 0.28
N VAL A 223 -24.74 -2.50 -0.87
CA VAL A 223 -25.61 -1.32 -0.89
C VAL A 223 -26.95 -1.58 -0.18
N LEU A 224 -27.54 -2.76 -0.38
CA LEU A 224 -28.76 -3.14 0.32
C LEU A 224 -28.54 -3.21 1.84
N ALA A 225 -27.44 -3.81 2.28
CA ALA A 225 -27.12 -3.91 3.70
C ALA A 225 -26.93 -2.53 4.36
N LEU A 226 -26.21 -1.60 3.69
CA LEU A 226 -26.03 -0.24 4.17
C LEU A 226 -27.38 0.51 4.25
N ARG A 227 -28.26 0.38 3.26
CA ARG A 227 -29.60 0.98 3.31
C ARG A 227 -30.48 0.42 4.43
N LEU A 228 -30.41 -0.89 4.67
CA LEU A 228 -31.13 -1.50 5.78
C LEU A 228 -30.57 -1.05 7.13
N ALA A 229 -29.26 -0.86 7.26
CA ALA A 229 -28.65 -0.31 8.45
C ALA A 229 -29.18 1.11 8.77
N LEU A 230 -29.24 1.98 7.76
CA LEU A 230 -29.81 3.33 7.90
C LEU A 230 -31.29 3.28 8.34
N VAL A 231 -32.11 2.40 7.75
CA VAL A 231 -33.51 2.21 8.14
C VAL A 231 -33.63 1.72 9.57
N ALA A 232 -32.68 0.92 10.05
CA ALA A 232 -32.61 0.44 11.41
C ALA A 232 -32.03 1.48 12.41
N GLY A 233 -31.71 2.70 11.97
CA GLY A 233 -31.14 3.75 12.80
C GLY A 233 -29.66 3.57 13.10
N ILE A 234 -28.95 2.73 12.34
CA ILE A 234 -27.50 2.56 12.43
C ILE A 234 -26.87 3.53 11.43
N GLU A 235 -25.94 4.36 11.91
CA GLU A 235 -25.16 5.23 11.06
C GLU A 235 -24.29 4.38 10.12
N ALA A 236 -24.49 4.54 8.81
CA ALA A 236 -23.78 3.80 7.77
C ALA A 236 -23.42 4.73 6.62
N ALA A 237 -22.20 4.56 6.08
CA ALA A 237 -21.68 5.33 4.95
C ALA A 237 -22.23 4.84 3.60
#